data_d6a6cfec77db85b481b87a12284b3b9d
#
_entry.id   d6a6cfec77db85b481b87a12284b3b9d
#
_cell.length_a   1.000
_cell.length_b   1.000
_cell.length_c   1.000
_cell.angle_alpha   90.00
_cell.angle_beta   90.00
_cell.angle_gamma   90.00
#
_symmetry.space_group_name_H-M   'P 1'
#
loop_
_entity.id
_entity.type
_entity.pdbx_description
1 polymer ?
#
loop_
_entity_poly.entity_id
_entity_poly.type
_entity_poly.pdbx_seq_one_letter_code
_entity_poly.pdbx_strand_id
1 'polypeptide(L)'
;MDVKGHSRIALATIALAFAGAAAAFAAAPGNPKPVKEVGGLWFDKDGAPTYNITKDGTVDWGTFVGYLRYNSICLDCHGPDGSGSSYAPDLTQALQQLSYSQFIADVAGGIKSVNTAQDLVMPSFATNKNVMCFIGEIYSYLRARSTGALGRGRPAKSAPDPKGFDEASYKCLGIPM
;
A
#
# COMPACT_ATOMS: atom_id res chain seq x y z
N MET A 1 40.58 47.35 -58.47
CA MET A 1 39.73 46.24 -58.97
C MET A 1 39.33 45.41 -57.76
N ASP A 2 38.06 45.50 -57.43
CA ASP A 2 37.44 44.84 -56.29
C ASP A 2 37.30 43.33 -56.50
N VAL A 3 37.50 42.57 -55.46
CA VAL A 3 36.72 41.33 -55.26
C VAL A 3 36.52 41.14 -53.74
N LYS A 4 35.33 41.52 -53.30
CA LYS A 4 34.80 41.16 -51.99
C LYS A 4 34.34 39.72 -51.98
N GLY A 5 35.02 38.83 -51.29
CA GLY A 5 34.52 37.47 -50.97
C GLY A 5 33.88 37.47 -49.57
N HIS A 6 32.54 37.41 -49.54
CA HIS A 6 31.79 37.24 -48.29
C HIS A 6 31.66 35.73 -47.99
N SER A 7 32.44 35.23 -47.05
CA SER A 7 32.28 33.89 -46.49
C SER A 7 31.11 33.91 -45.49
N ARG A 8 29.99 33.26 -45.86
CA ARG A 8 28.85 33.06 -44.96
C ARG A 8 29.12 31.80 -44.11
N ILE A 9 29.50 32.02 -42.85
CA ILE A 9 29.58 30.94 -41.86
C ILE A 9 28.13 30.62 -41.44
N ALA A 10 27.65 29.46 -41.83
CA ALA A 10 26.37 28.95 -41.35
C ALA A 10 26.57 28.37 -39.98
N LEU A 11 26.04 29.05 -38.96
CA LEU A 11 25.94 28.48 -37.62
C LEU A 11 24.83 27.40 -37.59
N ALA A 12 25.22 26.13 -37.54
CA ALA A 12 24.32 25.04 -37.25
C ALA A 12 24.02 25.01 -35.76
N THR A 13 22.84 25.44 -35.38
CA THR A 13 22.33 25.31 -34.00
C THR A 13 21.90 23.85 -33.77
N ILE A 14 22.73 23.10 -33.02
CA ILE A 14 22.35 21.78 -32.52
C ILE A 14 21.38 21.97 -31.37
N ALA A 15 20.09 21.72 -31.61
CA ALA A 15 19.08 21.66 -30.57
C ALA A 15 19.24 20.32 -29.83
N LEU A 16 19.84 20.35 -28.62
CA LEU A 16 19.84 19.23 -27.70
C LEU A 16 18.42 19.05 -27.17
N ALA A 17 17.71 18.02 -27.67
CA ALA A 17 16.45 17.60 -27.07
C ALA A 17 16.75 16.92 -25.72
N PHE A 18 16.53 17.63 -24.64
CA PHE A 18 16.46 17.04 -23.31
C PHE A 18 15.17 16.20 -23.24
N ALA A 19 15.28 14.90 -23.48
CA ALA A 19 14.26 13.94 -23.09
C ALA A 19 14.24 13.88 -21.55
N GLY A 20 13.42 14.71 -20.94
CA GLY A 20 13.14 14.64 -19.51
C GLY A 20 12.50 13.31 -19.21
N ALA A 21 13.23 12.40 -18.55
CA ALA A 21 12.63 11.25 -17.92
C ALA A 21 11.65 11.78 -16.86
N ALA A 22 10.35 11.75 -17.18
CA ALA A 22 9.31 11.99 -16.19
C ALA A 22 9.48 10.90 -15.12
N ALA A 23 10.00 11.26 -13.95
CA ALA A 23 9.92 10.41 -12.78
C ALA A 23 8.41 10.13 -12.59
N ALA A 24 8.02 8.86 -12.76
CA ALA A 24 6.69 8.43 -12.42
C ALA A 24 6.57 8.59 -10.89
N PHE A 25 6.04 9.72 -10.46
CA PHE A 25 5.61 9.89 -9.09
C PHE A 25 4.58 8.78 -8.86
N ALA A 26 4.88 7.89 -7.90
CA ALA A 26 3.94 6.89 -7.47
C ALA A 26 2.63 7.61 -7.14
N ALA A 27 1.57 7.25 -7.86
CA ALA A 27 0.28 7.89 -7.68
C ALA A 27 -0.14 7.70 -6.22
N ALA A 28 -0.55 8.80 -5.57
CA ALA A 28 -1.19 8.74 -4.26
C ALA A 28 -2.29 7.65 -4.26
N PRO A 29 -2.57 7.01 -3.13
CA PRO A 29 -3.58 5.96 -3.05
C PRO A 29 -4.89 6.51 -3.60
N GLY A 30 -5.38 5.92 -4.69
CA GLY A 30 -6.55 6.37 -5.42
C GLY A 30 -7.80 6.49 -4.55
N ASN A 31 -8.92 6.91 -5.13
CA ASN A 31 -10.19 7.01 -4.43
C ASN A 31 -10.54 5.64 -3.79
N PRO A 32 -10.68 5.55 -2.44
CA PRO A 32 -10.94 4.31 -1.73
C PRO A 32 -12.35 3.76 -1.93
N LYS A 33 -13.20 4.40 -2.75
CA LYS A 33 -14.57 3.96 -2.97
C LYS A 33 -14.62 2.51 -3.50
N PRO A 34 -15.29 1.59 -2.78
CA PRO A 34 -15.42 0.21 -3.20
C PRO A 34 -16.30 0.09 -4.45
N VAL A 35 -15.88 -0.74 -5.41
CA VAL A 35 -16.63 -1.02 -6.66
C VAL A 35 -16.84 -2.50 -6.92
N LYS A 36 -16.03 -3.39 -6.34
CA LYS A 36 -16.09 -4.83 -6.56
C LYS A 36 -15.72 -5.57 -5.28
N GLU A 37 -16.41 -6.66 -5.01
CA GLU A 37 -16.07 -7.59 -3.94
C GLU A 37 -15.64 -8.94 -4.51
N VAL A 38 -14.63 -9.56 -3.89
CA VAL A 38 -14.21 -10.92 -4.18
C VAL A 38 -13.81 -11.59 -2.87
N GLY A 39 -14.54 -12.64 -2.47
CA GLY A 39 -14.22 -13.42 -1.27
C GLY A 39 -14.17 -12.62 0.03
N GLY A 40 -15.01 -11.60 0.16
CA GLY A 40 -15.05 -10.74 1.35
C GLY A 40 -14.09 -9.56 1.33
N LEU A 41 -13.21 -9.47 0.34
CA LEU A 41 -12.33 -8.33 0.14
C LEU A 41 -12.88 -7.41 -0.95
N TRP A 42 -12.97 -6.13 -0.64
CA TRP A 42 -13.40 -5.10 -1.57
C TRP A 42 -12.24 -4.49 -2.33
N PHE A 43 -12.51 -4.05 -3.55
CA PHE A 43 -11.55 -3.41 -4.45
C PHE A 43 -12.10 -2.08 -4.97
N ASP A 44 -11.22 -1.11 -5.14
CA ASP A 44 -11.53 0.15 -5.80
C ASP A 44 -11.51 0.02 -7.34
N LYS A 45 -11.76 1.14 -8.03
CA LYS A 45 -11.78 1.19 -9.50
C LYS A 45 -10.43 0.85 -10.15
N ASP A 46 -9.33 1.01 -9.41
CA ASP A 46 -7.96 0.77 -9.89
C ASP A 46 -7.48 -0.65 -9.53
N GLY A 47 -8.35 -1.46 -8.90
CA GLY A 47 -8.06 -2.83 -8.49
C GLY A 47 -7.25 -2.96 -7.21
N ALA A 48 -7.06 -1.87 -6.46
CA ALA A 48 -6.43 -1.94 -5.16
C ALA A 48 -7.45 -2.36 -4.08
N PRO A 49 -7.03 -3.17 -3.09
CA PRO A 49 -7.88 -3.50 -1.95
C PRO A 49 -8.36 -2.24 -1.22
N THR A 50 -9.60 -2.29 -0.78
CA THR A 50 -10.22 -1.18 -0.06
C THR A 50 -11.26 -1.71 0.93
N TYR A 51 -11.84 -0.81 1.68
CA TYR A 51 -12.83 -1.12 2.71
C TYR A 51 -14.24 -0.76 2.25
N ASN A 52 -15.24 -1.44 2.82
CA ASN A 52 -16.64 -1.08 2.70
C ASN A 52 -17.27 -1.02 4.11
N ILE A 53 -17.42 0.18 4.64
CA ILE A 53 -17.98 0.42 5.97
C ILE A 53 -19.37 1.03 5.80
N THR A 54 -20.36 0.35 6.35
CA THR A 54 -21.77 0.79 6.30
C THR A 54 -22.03 1.95 7.26
N LYS A 55 -23.16 2.63 7.07
CA LYS A 55 -23.54 3.79 7.90
C LYS A 55 -23.70 3.48 9.39
N ASP A 56 -24.00 2.23 9.75
CA ASP A 56 -24.11 1.78 11.14
C ASP A 56 -22.77 1.33 11.75
N GLY A 57 -21.66 1.51 11.00
CA GLY A 57 -20.31 1.19 11.44
C GLY A 57 -19.91 -0.29 11.25
N THR A 58 -20.73 -1.11 10.56
CA THR A 58 -20.34 -2.48 10.23
C THR A 58 -19.24 -2.46 9.17
N VAL A 59 -18.09 -3.04 9.49
CA VAL A 59 -16.98 -3.20 8.53
C VAL A 59 -17.15 -4.46 7.70
N ASP A 60 -16.67 -4.45 6.47
CA ASP A 60 -16.61 -5.65 5.64
C ASP A 60 -15.68 -6.70 6.24
N TRP A 61 -15.85 -7.97 5.82
CA TRP A 61 -15.09 -9.10 6.36
C TRP A 61 -13.59 -8.96 6.12
N GLY A 62 -13.17 -8.56 4.90
CA GLY A 62 -11.75 -8.39 4.57
C GLY A 62 -11.08 -7.34 5.46
N THR A 63 -11.72 -6.18 5.65
CA THR A 63 -11.22 -5.14 6.58
C THR A 63 -11.12 -5.66 8.01
N PHE A 64 -12.09 -6.46 8.48
CA PHE A 64 -12.05 -7.05 9.82
C PHE A 64 -10.93 -8.08 9.96
N VAL A 65 -10.74 -8.96 8.98
CA VAL A 65 -9.61 -9.89 8.95
C VAL A 65 -8.28 -9.14 8.94
N GLY A 66 -8.19 -8.06 8.17
CA GLY A 66 -7.03 -7.17 8.14
C GLY A 66 -6.69 -6.61 9.52
N TYR A 67 -7.70 -6.17 10.28
CA TYR A 67 -7.53 -5.78 11.68
C TYR A 67 -6.92 -6.91 12.53
N LEU A 68 -7.46 -8.14 12.42
CA LEU A 68 -6.96 -9.28 13.19
C LEU A 68 -5.50 -9.62 12.83
N ARG A 69 -5.17 -9.64 11.53
CA ARG A 69 -3.80 -9.95 11.06
C ARG A 69 -2.81 -8.86 11.42
N TYR A 70 -3.19 -7.58 11.30
CA TYR A 70 -2.38 -6.46 11.74
C TYR A 70 -2.01 -6.59 13.23
N ASN A 71 -3.00 -6.83 14.09
CA ASN A 71 -2.78 -6.96 15.54
C ASN A 71 -1.97 -8.19 15.92
N SER A 72 -1.91 -9.21 15.09
CA SER A 72 -1.13 -10.43 15.36
C SER A 72 0.34 -10.32 14.98
N ILE A 73 0.71 -9.39 14.06
CA ILE A 73 2.04 -9.41 13.45
C ILE A 73 2.68 -8.02 13.39
N CYS A 74 1.91 -6.99 13.07
CA CYS A 74 2.44 -5.64 12.79
C CYS A 74 2.42 -4.73 14.02
N LEU A 75 1.51 -5.01 14.95
CA LEU A 75 1.22 -4.19 16.13
C LEU A 75 2.47 -3.88 16.97
N ASP A 76 3.32 -4.89 17.21
CA ASP A 76 4.47 -4.77 18.13
C ASP A 76 5.44 -3.67 17.69
N CYS A 77 5.60 -3.49 16.38
CA CYS A 77 6.46 -2.45 15.82
C CYS A 77 5.69 -1.17 15.48
N HIS A 78 4.55 -1.30 14.76
CA HIS A 78 3.82 -0.15 14.22
C HIS A 78 2.77 0.44 15.18
N GLY A 79 2.71 -0.08 16.39
CA GLY A 79 1.83 0.43 17.45
C GLY A 79 0.35 0.11 17.23
N PRO A 80 -0.50 0.41 18.22
CA PRO A 80 -1.94 0.21 18.10
C PRO A 80 -2.51 1.00 16.93
N ASP A 81 -3.38 0.36 16.16
CA ASP A 81 -4.11 1.00 15.06
C ASP A 81 -3.25 1.56 13.94
N GLY A 82 -1.99 1.16 13.83
CA GLY A 82 -1.07 1.66 12.82
C GLY A 82 -0.53 3.07 13.09
N SER A 83 -0.66 3.57 14.31
CA SER A 83 -0.29 4.95 14.66
C SER A 83 1.21 5.16 14.91
N GLY A 84 2.03 4.15 14.64
CA GLY A 84 3.48 4.21 14.86
C GLY A 84 3.91 3.96 16.29
N SER A 85 5.21 3.82 16.48
CA SER A 85 5.89 3.68 17.77
C SER A 85 7.30 4.25 17.68
N SER A 86 8.11 4.05 18.73
CA SER A 86 9.55 4.34 18.68
C SER A 86 10.33 3.41 17.73
N TYR A 87 9.75 2.29 17.31
CA TYR A 87 10.40 1.28 16.46
C TYR A 87 10.04 1.38 14.99
N ALA A 88 8.84 1.91 14.67
CA ALA A 88 8.36 1.95 13.30
C ALA A 88 7.41 3.14 13.05
N PRO A 89 7.34 3.63 11.80
CA PRO A 89 6.56 4.82 11.46
C PRO A 89 5.05 4.59 11.59
N ASP A 90 4.32 5.71 11.65
CA ASP A 90 2.86 5.78 11.55
C ASP A 90 2.41 5.35 10.14
N LEU A 91 1.75 4.19 10.07
CA LEU A 91 1.22 3.63 8.82
C LEU A 91 -0.03 4.38 8.35
N THR A 92 -0.76 5.04 9.24
CA THR A 92 -1.94 5.81 8.84
C THR A 92 -1.55 7.04 8.03
N GLN A 93 -0.38 7.62 8.29
CA GLN A 93 0.21 8.68 7.48
C GLN A 93 0.89 8.12 6.23
N ALA A 94 1.66 7.04 6.35
CA ALA A 94 2.37 6.43 5.23
C ALA A 94 1.40 6.00 4.12
N LEU A 95 0.26 5.38 4.46
CA LEU A 95 -0.72 4.93 3.47
C LEU A 95 -1.48 6.06 2.77
N GLN A 96 -1.34 7.30 3.20
CA GLN A 96 -1.84 8.44 2.42
C GLN A 96 -1.03 8.67 1.12
N GLN A 97 0.14 8.05 0.99
CA GLN A 97 1.03 8.19 -0.15
C GLN A 97 1.44 6.86 -0.79
N LEU A 98 1.40 5.75 -0.04
CA LEU A 98 1.78 4.42 -0.53
C LEU A 98 0.67 3.80 -1.38
N SER A 99 0.98 3.46 -2.62
CA SER A 99 0.13 2.59 -3.44
C SER A 99 0.13 1.16 -2.90
N TYR A 100 -0.86 0.36 -3.30
CA TYR A 100 -0.92 -1.05 -2.91
C TYR A 100 0.30 -1.85 -3.38
N SER A 101 0.80 -1.58 -4.58
CA SER A 101 2.00 -2.25 -5.10
C SER A 101 3.27 -1.90 -4.31
N GLN A 102 3.42 -0.65 -3.89
CA GLN A 102 4.53 -0.25 -3.02
C GLN A 102 4.40 -0.87 -1.64
N PHE A 103 3.19 -0.88 -1.06
CA PHE A 103 2.94 -1.54 0.21
C PHE A 103 3.33 -3.03 0.18
N ILE A 104 2.95 -3.77 -0.87
CA ILE A 104 3.38 -5.16 -1.05
C ILE A 104 4.91 -5.27 -1.14
N ALA A 105 5.55 -4.41 -1.93
CA ALA A 105 6.99 -4.44 -2.11
C ALA A 105 7.72 -4.19 -0.78
N ASP A 106 7.28 -3.22 -0.01
CA ASP A 106 7.84 -2.88 1.30
C ASP A 106 7.66 -4.01 2.31
N VAL A 107 6.46 -4.62 2.38
CA VAL A 107 6.19 -5.72 3.30
C VAL A 107 6.94 -6.99 2.89
N ALA A 108 6.94 -7.34 1.61
CA ALA A 108 7.63 -8.52 1.12
C ALA A 108 9.15 -8.37 1.19
N GLY A 109 9.67 -7.23 0.76
CA GLY A 109 11.12 -6.97 0.73
C GLY A 109 11.73 -6.66 2.09
N GLY A 110 10.95 -6.09 2.99
CA GLY A 110 11.43 -5.44 4.19
C GLY A 110 12.07 -4.08 3.88
N ILE A 111 12.31 -3.30 4.92
CA ILE A 111 12.92 -1.96 4.81
C ILE A 111 14.10 -1.87 5.75
N LYS A 112 15.23 -1.39 5.26
CA LYS A 112 16.37 -0.98 6.06
C LYS A 112 16.53 0.53 5.96
N SER A 113 16.35 1.22 7.07
CA SER A 113 16.69 2.63 7.20
C SER A 113 17.82 2.75 8.22
N VAL A 114 19.05 2.80 7.70
CA VAL A 114 20.26 2.95 8.51
C VAL A 114 20.72 4.39 8.40
N ASN A 115 20.69 5.11 9.51
CA ASN A 115 21.27 6.44 9.60
C ASN A 115 22.07 6.57 10.91
N THR A 116 22.79 7.67 11.09
CA THR A 116 23.66 7.88 12.27
C THR A 116 22.90 7.99 13.60
N ALA A 117 21.57 8.10 13.56
CA ALA A 117 20.73 8.26 14.76
C ALA A 117 19.91 7.01 15.09
N GLN A 118 19.50 6.22 14.10
CA GLN A 118 18.64 5.03 14.31
C GLN A 118 18.87 3.97 13.22
N ASP A 119 18.96 2.72 13.66
CA ASP A 119 18.90 1.55 12.79
C ASP A 119 17.50 0.95 12.86
N LEU A 120 16.61 1.41 11.96
CA LEU A 120 15.27 0.87 11.86
C LEU A 120 15.23 -0.22 10.79
N VAL A 121 14.82 -1.41 11.16
CA VAL A 121 14.71 -2.56 10.27
C VAL A 121 13.31 -3.14 10.33
N MET A 122 12.59 -3.07 9.22
CA MET A 122 11.41 -3.90 8.99
C MET A 122 11.86 -5.21 8.33
N PRO A 123 11.63 -6.38 8.92
CA PRO A 123 12.02 -7.64 8.30
C PRO A 123 11.23 -7.92 7.03
N SER A 124 11.80 -8.75 6.15
CA SER A 124 11.08 -9.27 4.98
C SER A 124 10.01 -10.28 5.43
N PHE A 125 8.79 -10.13 4.89
CA PHE A 125 7.68 -11.06 5.12
C PHE A 125 7.34 -11.91 3.89
N ALA A 126 8.16 -11.91 2.82
CA ALA A 126 7.86 -12.62 1.58
C ALA A 126 7.50 -14.11 1.78
N THR A 127 8.11 -14.78 2.75
CA THR A 127 7.86 -16.20 3.06
C THR A 127 6.85 -16.41 4.18
N ASN A 128 6.38 -15.35 4.83
CA ASN A 128 5.42 -15.44 5.91
C ASN A 128 3.99 -15.54 5.35
N LYS A 129 3.46 -16.74 5.26
CA LYS A 129 2.10 -16.98 4.74
C LYS A 129 1.02 -16.27 5.55
N ASN A 130 1.18 -16.10 6.87
CA ASN A 130 0.22 -15.37 7.71
C ASN A 130 0.15 -13.87 7.36
N VAL A 131 1.15 -13.35 6.68
CA VAL A 131 1.15 -11.99 6.12
C VAL A 131 0.71 -12.03 4.66
N MET A 132 1.40 -12.79 3.82
CA MET A 132 1.24 -12.70 2.38
C MET A 132 -0.12 -13.22 1.88
N CYS A 133 -0.71 -14.21 2.56
CA CYS A 133 -2.06 -14.69 2.23
C CYS A 133 -3.17 -13.67 2.58
N PHE A 134 -2.87 -12.69 3.42
CA PHE A 134 -3.83 -11.69 3.90
C PHE A 134 -3.34 -10.26 3.67
N ILE A 135 -2.40 -10.08 2.74
CA ILE A 135 -1.79 -8.77 2.49
C ILE A 135 -2.81 -7.74 2.00
N GLY A 136 -3.81 -8.17 1.25
CA GLY A 136 -4.91 -7.33 0.77
C GLY A 136 -5.81 -6.87 1.91
N GLU A 137 -6.15 -7.75 2.82
CA GLU A 137 -6.95 -7.48 4.02
C GLU A 137 -6.22 -6.54 4.96
N ILE A 138 -4.92 -6.76 5.21
CA ILE A 138 -4.09 -5.86 6.02
C ILE A 138 -4.06 -4.46 5.40
N TYR A 139 -3.87 -4.37 4.07
CA TYR A 139 -3.91 -3.09 3.37
C TYR A 139 -5.26 -2.41 3.48
N SER A 140 -6.37 -3.14 3.29
CA SER A 140 -7.73 -2.62 3.42
C SER A 140 -7.97 -2.02 4.81
N TYR A 141 -7.61 -2.73 5.88
CA TYR A 141 -7.69 -2.23 7.24
C TYR A 141 -6.89 -0.93 7.43
N LEU A 142 -5.61 -0.94 7.05
CA LEU A 142 -4.75 0.23 7.21
C LEU A 142 -5.24 1.42 6.36
N ARG A 143 -5.78 1.15 5.17
CA ARG A 143 -6.38 2.17 4.32
C ARG A 143 -7.63 2.78 4.95
N ALA A 144 -8.47 1.98 5.59
CA ALA A 144 -9.63 2.48 6.34
C ALA A 144 -9.21 3.36 7.53
N ARG A 145 -8.10 3.01 8.17
CA ARG A 145 -7.48 3.82 9.23
C ARG A 145 -6.93 5.15 8.69
N SER A 146 -6.17 5.08 7.59
CA SER A 146 -5.48 6.25 7.00
C SER A 146 -6.44 7.31 6.46
N THR A 147 -7.62 6.89 6.01
CA THR A 147 -8.67 7.80 5.52
C THR A 147 -9.60 8.31 6.64
N GLY A 148 -9.44 7.81 7.86
CA GLY A 148 -10.32 8.12 8.97
C GLY A 148 -11.71 7.45 8.91
N ALA A 149 -11.95 6.58 7.94
CA ALA A 149 -13.20 5.85 7.81
C ALA A 149 -13.43 4.85 8.95
N LEU A 150 -12.32 4.33 9.52
CA LEU A 150 -12.35 3.43 10.68
C LEU A 150 -11.70 4.12 11.88
N GLY A 151 -12.42 4.16 13.00
CA GLY A 151 -11.93 4.67 14.28
C GLY A 151 -10.89 3.75 14.93
N ARG A 152 -10.32 4.17 16.06
CA ARG A 152 -9.34 3.37 16.82
C ARG A 152 -9.99 2.17 17.51
N GLY A 153 -9.18 1.16 17.74
CA GLY A 153 -9.57 -0.05 18.46
C GLY A 153 -10.22 -1.11 17.56
N ARG A 154 -10.75 -2.13 18.20
CA ARG A 154 -11.42 -3.23 17.50
C ARG A 154 -12.73 -2.76 16.88
N PRO A 155 -12.99 -3.04 15.60
CA PRO A 155 -14.31 -2.80 15.01
C PRO A 155 -15.41 -3.51 15.80
N ALA A 156 -16.42 -2.76 16.21
CA ALA A 156 -17.51 -3.29 17.05
C ALA A 156 -18.43 -4.27 16.31
N LYS A 157 -18.53 -4.11 14.99
CA LYS A 157 -19.35 -4.94 14.11
C LYS A 157 -18.58 -5.28 12.84
N SER A 158 -18.70 -6.54 12.40
CA SER A 158 -18.21 -7.00 11.11
C SER A 158 -19.31 -7.67 10.31
N ALA A 159 -19.21 -7.62 8.99
CA ALA A 159 -19.99 -8.48 8.12
C ALA A 159 -19.69 -9.96 8.44
N PRO A 160 -20.61 -10.89 8.14
CA PRO A 160 -20.37 -12.31 8.33
C PRO A 160 -19.24 -12.79 7.41
N ASP A 161 -18.64 -13.91 7.79
CA ASP A 161 -17.69 -14.63 6.97
C ASP A 161 -18.32 -15.04 5.63
N PRO A 162 -17.76 -14.63 4.49
CA PRO A 162 -18.28 -15.02 3.20
C PRO A 162 -17.98 -16.48 2.90
N LYS A 163 -18.93 -17.16 2.27
CA LYS A 163 -18.79 -18.55 1.89
C LYS A 163 -17.51 -18.80 1.09
N GLY A 164 -16.71 -19.78 1.52
CA GLY A 164 -15.47 -20.19 0.87
C GLY A 164 -14.23 -19.36 1.27
N PHE A 165 -14.36 -18.38 2.15
CA PHE A 165 -13.21 -17.62 2.65
C PHE A 165 -12.23 -18.51 3.41
N ASP A 166 -12.72 -19.34 4.32
CA ASP A 166 -11.88 -20.27 5.09
C ASP A 166 -11.14 -21.24 4.18
N GLU A 167 -11.86 -21.84 3.19
CA GLU A 167 -11.25 -22.75 2.22
C GLU A 167 -10.10 -22.06 1.45
N ALA A 168 -10.34 -20.88 0.93
CA ALA A 168 -9.32 -20.11 0.21
C ALA A 168 -8.13 -19.76 1.12
N SER A 169 -8.41 -19.40 2.37
CA SER A 169 -7.40 -19.06 3.38
C SER A 169 -6.53 -20.26 3.75
N TYR A 170 -7.13 -21.42 4.04
CA TYR A 170 -6.40 -22.66 4.37
C TYR A 170 -5.56 -23.14 3.19
N LYS A 171 -6.09 -23.05 1.97
CA LYS A 171 -5.34 -23.38 0.76
C LYS A 171 -4.10 -22.50 0.59
N CYS A 172 -4.23 -21.19 0.79
CA CYS A 172 -3.10 -20.26 0.72
C CYS A 172 -2.07 -20.55 1.82
N LEU A 173 -2.52 -20.77 3.05
CA LEU A 173 -1.67 -21.09 4.19
C LEU A 173 -0.98 -22.47 4.03
N GLY A 174 -1.51 -23.36 3.20
CA GLY A 174 -1.04 -24.75 3.05
C GLY A 174 -1.45 -25.64 4.20
N ILE A 175 -2.60 -25.34 4.84
CA ILE A 175 -3.20 -26.14 5.91
C ILE A 175 -4.18 -27.11 5.27
N PRO A 176 -4.06 -28.43 5.52
CA PRO A 176 -5.06 -29.40 5.04
C PRO A 176 -6.42 -29.15 5.72
N MET A 177 -7.48 -29.29 4.93
CA MET A 177 -8.86 -29.23 5.44
C MET A 177 -9.32 -30.61 5.88
#